data_70f9e672676d18a520b89974866f560f
#
_entry.id   70f9e672676d18a520b89974866f560f
#
_cell.length_a   1.000
_cell.length_b   1.000
_cell.length_c   1.000
_cell.angle_alpha   90.00
_cell.angle_beta   90.00
_cell.angle_gamma   90.00
#
_symmetry.space_group_name_H-M   'P 1'
#
loop_
_entity.id
_entity.type
_entity.pdbx_description
1 polymer ?
#
loop_
_entity_poly.entity_id
_entity_poly.type
_entity_poly.pdbx_seq_one_letter_code
_entity_poly.pdbx_strand_id
1 'polypeptide(L)'
;MAKCVAIVGLGLIGGSIGLALKRAGTGEVELLGYARRTETAERALQLGAIDRFEGSLDSAVNKADLVVLATPTMSIKDIFWQIAPHLPAGCAVTDVASTKLQVMQWAEQSLPSSVSFVGGHPMAGKELSGIEVADADLFKGCTYCIVPGRGSSDDAVQTIVDLANAVGAHPVFVAAGEHDRYVAGVSHLPLIVASALVMATTKNPRWSKMSELASTGYQSTTRLASQHPRMNRDICLTNGENIVSWIDEFTEELQRFRALIAEGDLGLEQSFDKARQARNAWIEEHGKKS
;
A
#
# COMPACT_ATOMS: atom_id res chain seq x y z
N MET A 1 13.36 13.40 -14.65
CA MET A 1 11.95 13.18 -14.27
C MET A 1 11.10 13.07 -15.55
N ALA A 2 10.06 12.24 -15.56
CA ALA A 2 9.10 12.11 -16.66
C ALA A 2 8.43 13.45 -16.97
N LYS A 3 8.16 13.74 -18.24
CA LYS A 3 7.44 14.98 -18.66
C LYS A 3 5.93 14.77 -18.66
N CYS A 4 5.48 13.53 -18.92
CA CYS A 4 4.08 13.16 -18.94
C CYS A 4 3.86 11.94 -18.03
N VAL A 5 3.08 12.09 -16.97
CA VAL A 5 2.76 11.04 -16.00
C VAL A 5 1.29 10.70 -16.06
N ALA A 6 0.96 9.45 -16.39
CA ALA A 6 -0.39 8.94 -16.35
C ALA A 6 -0.67 8.27 -15.00
N ILE A 7 -1.68 8.75 -14.28
CA ILE A 7 -2.16 8.16 -13.01
C ILE A 7 -3.44 7.38 -13.30
N VAL A 8 -3.34 6.06 -13.26
CA VAL A 8 -4.45 5.13 -13.46
C VAL A 8 -5.03 4.73 -12.11
N GLY A 9 -6.20 5.26 -11.78
CA GLY A 9 -6.83 5.10 -10.48
C GLY A 9 -6.67 6.35 -9.60
N LEU A 10 -7.72 7.18 -9.56
CA LEU A 10 -7.75 8.48 -8.88
C LEU A 10 -8.49 8.36 -7.53
N GLY A 11 -8.03 7.43 -6.70
CA GLY A 11 -8.49 7.28 -5.30
C GLY A 11 -7.60 8.07 -4.33
N LEU A 12 -7.59 7.65 -3.05
CA LEU A 12 -6.72 8.22 -2.02
C LEU A 12 -5.26 8.26 -2.49
N ILE A 13 -4.68 7.12 -2.90
CA ILE A 13 -3.24 7.04 -3.22
C ILE A 13 -2.92 7.78 -4.52
N GLY A 14 -3.63 7.48 -5.62
CA GLY A 14 -3.36 8.13 -6.91
C GLY A 14 -3.62 9.64 -6.89
N GLY A 15 -4.68 10.08 -6.22
CA GLY A 15 -4.96 11.50 -6.00
C GLY A 15 -3.89 12.19 -5.16
N SER A 16 -3.43 11.53 -4.08
CA SER A 16 -2.35 12.06 -3.23
C SER A 16 -1.02 12.17 -3.98
N ILE A 17 -0.69 11.19 -4.85
CA ILE A 17 0.50 11.28 -5.73
C ILE A 17 0.39 12.50 -6.62
N GLY A 18 -0.76 12.69 -7.29
CA GLY A 18 -0.99 13.85 -8.14
C GLY A 18 -0.84 15.17 -7.41
N LEU A 19 -1.51 15.33 -6.26
CA LEU A 19 -1.42 16.52 -5.42
C LEU A 19 0.02 16.78 -4.93
N ALA A 20 0.74 15.75 -4.51
CA ALA A 20 2.12 15.88 -4.06
C ALA A 20 3.06 16.30 -5.19
N LEU A 21 2.94 15.73 -6.39
CA LEU A 21 3.71 16.12 -7.58
C LEU A 21 3.44 17.56 -7.98
N LYS A 22 2.18 18.01 -7.95
CA LYS A 22 1.82 19.41 -8.21
C LYS A 22 2.46 20.37 -7.21
N ARG A 23 2.42 20.01 -5.92
CA ARG A 23 3.04 20.83 -4.87
C ARG A 23 4.57 20.86 -4.96
N ALA A 24 5.20 19.76 -5.35
CA ALA A 24 6.65 19.68 -5.49
C ALA A 24 7.20 20.61 -6.58
N GLY A 25 6.34 21.14 -7.46
CA GLY A 25 6.74 22.07 -8.50
C GLY A 25 7.76 21.47 -9.46
N THR A 26 7.61 20.20 -9.81
CA THR A 26 8.57 19.39 -10.58
C THR A 26 8.74 19.84 -12.04
N GLY A 27 8.52 21.13 -12.34
CA GLY A 27 8.66 21.71 -13.66
C GLY A 27 7.42 21.49 -14.54
N GLU A 28 7.62 21.35 -15.85
CA GLU A 28 6.55 21.17 -16.84
C GLU A 28 6.05 19.72 -16.93
N VAL A 29 5.79 19.04 -15.78
CA VAL A 29 5.21 17.69 -15.77
C VAL A 29 3.71 17.76 -16.00
N GLU A 30 3.23 17.18 -17.08
CA GLU A 30 1.79 17.02 -17.33
C GLU A 30 1.28 15.76 -16.60
N LEU A 31 0.24 15.93 -15.76
CA LEU A 31 -0.41 14.84 -15.03
C LEU A 31 -1.72 14.45 -15.72
N LEU A 32 -1.73 13.27 -16.35
CA LEU A 32 -2.92 12.68 -16.96
C LEU A 32 -3.60 11.75 -15.95
N GLY A 33 -4.91 11.85 -15.85
CA GLY A 33 -5.69 10.98 -14.97
C GLY A 33 -6.59 10.02 -15.73
N TYR A 34 -6.76 8.81 -15.20
CA TYR A 34 -7.83 7.91 -15.63
C TYR A 34 -8.53 7.31 -14.41
N ALA A 35 -9.85 7.34 -14.42
CA ALA A 35 -10.69 6.63 -13.48
C ALA A 35 -11.89 6.00 -14.19
N ARG A 36 -12.37 4.84 -13.71
CA ARG A 36 -13.55 4.16 -14.30
C ARG A 36 -14.83 4.99 -14.22
N ARG A 37 -14.95 5.86 -13.22
CA ARG A 37 -16.07 6.80 -13.05
C ARG A 37 -15.59 8.18 -13.41
N THR A 38 -16.24 8.80 -14.38
CA THR A 38 -15.91 10.15 -14.87
C THR A 38 -15.98 11.18 -13.73
N GLU A 39 -16.97 11.05 -12.83
CA GLU A 39 -17.12 11.97 -11.68
C GLU A 39 -15.89 11.95 -10.77
N THR A 40 -15.21 10.81 -10.64
CA THR A 40 -13.96 10.71 -9.86
C THR A 40 -12.81 11.46 -10.57
N ALA A 41 -12.73 11.37 -11.88
CA ALA A 41 -11.72 12.08 -12.66
C ALA A 41 -11.96 13.60 -12.68
N GLU A 42 -13.20 14.03 -12.86
CA GLU A 42 -13.63 15.43 -12.76
C GLU A 42 -13.28 16.01 -11.38
N ARG A 43 -13.54 15.24 -10.34
CA ARG A 43 -13.23 15.67 -8.98
C ARG A 43 -11.73 15.76 -8.73
N ALA A 44 -10.93 14.83 -9.24
CA ALA A 44 -9.47 14.91 -9.18
C ALA A 44 -8.91 16.15 -9.90
N LEU A 45 -9.49 16.50 -11.05
CA LEU A 45 -9.18 17.73 -11.79
C LEU A 45 -9.52 18.97 -10.96
N GLN A 46 -10.72 19.03 -10.38
CA GLN A 46 -11.15 20.16 -9.53
C GLN A 46 -10.24 20.36 -8.31
N LEU A 47 -9.76 19.25 -7.72
CA LEU A 47 -8.83 19.28 -6.59
C LEU A 47 -7.39 19.62 -6.98
N GLY A 48 -7.10 19.73 -8.29
CA GLY A 48 -5.77 20.00 -8.79
C GLY A 48 -4.81 18.80 -8.69
N ALA A 49 -5.33 17.57 -8.57
CA ALA A 49 -4.51 16.36 -8.54
C ALA A 49 -4.01 15.94 -9.93
N ILE A 50 -4.66 16.40 -10.99
CA ILE A 50 -4.30 16.15 -12.40
C ILE A 50 -4.51 17.40 -13.23
N ASP A 51 -3.88 17.49 -14.41
CA ASP A 51 -4.08 18.60 -15.38
C ASP A 51 -5.26 18.32 -16.30
N ARG A 52 -5.45 17.06 -16.67
CA ARG A 52 -6.58 16.60 -17.50
C ARG A 52 -6.82 15.10 -17.27
N PHE A 53 -7.97 14.62 -17.66
CA PHE A 53 -8.27 13.20 -17.64
C PHE A 53 -8.66 12.71 -19.01
N GLU A 54 -8.51 11.40 -19.22
CA GLU A 54 -8.84 10.72 -20.46
C GLU A 54 -10.04 9.79 -20.28
N GLY A 55 -10.82 9.64 -21.35
CA GLY A 55 -12.02 8.80 -21.34
C GLY A 55 -11.74 7.30 -21.45
N SER A 56 -10.51 6.90 -21.81
CA SER A 56 -10.10 5.50 -21.96
C SER A 56 -8.69 5.28 -21.41
N LEU A 57 -8.37 4.02 -21.06
CA LEU A 57 -7.04 3.62 -20.58
C LEU A 57 -5.96 3.84 -21.64
N ASP A 58 -6.25 3.44 -22.88
CA ASP A 58 -5.35 3.58 -24.02
C ASP A 58 -4.97 5.04 -24.28
N SER A 59 -5.95 5.95 -24.28
CA SER A 59 -5.66 7.39 -24.43
C SER A 59 -4.87 7.96 -23.25
N ALA A 60 -5.07 7.44 -22.05
CA ALA A 60 -4.35 7.91 -20.88
C ALA A 60 -2.86 7.53 -20.88
N VAL A 61 -2.50 6.39 -21.49
CA VAL A 61 -1.13 5.87 -21.40
C VAL A 61 -0.29 6.07 -22.66
N ASN A 62 -0.91 6.35 -23.83
CA ASN A 62 -0.25 6.32 -25.14
C ASN A 62 0.80 7.42 -25.37
N LYS A 63 0.91 8.40 -24.47
CA LYS A 63 1.91 9.48 -24.50
C LYS A 63 2.70 9.59 -23.19
N ALA A 64 2.47 8.66 -22.26
CA ALA A 64 3.07 8.73 -20.94
C ALA A 64 4.54 8.27 -20.96
N ASP A 65 5.42 9.04 -20.32
CA ASP A 65 6.78 8.61 -20.00
C ASP A 65 6.76 7.71 -18.76
N LEU A 66 5.80 7.95 -17.86
CA LEU A 66 5.57 7.19 -16.63
C LEU A 66 4.08 6.87 -16.46
N VAL A 67 3.76 5.61 -16.20
CA VAL A 67 2.41 5.17 -15.81
C VAL A 67 2.43 4.70 -14.36
N VAL A 68 1.56 5.28 -13.52
CA VAL A 68 1.38 4.91 -12.12
C VAL A 68 0.03 4.20 -11.96
N LEU A 69 0.06 2.90 -11.61
CA LEU A 69 -1.14 2.10 -11.35
C LEU A 69 -1.53 2.19 -9.88
N ALA A 70 -2.53 3.01 -9.58
CA ALA A 70 -3.08 3.22 -8.23
C ALA A 70 -4.50 2.63 -8.09
N THR A 71 -4.72 1.45 -8.65
CA THR A 71 -5.97 0.70 -8.63
C THR A 71 -5.92 -0.46 -7.63
N PRO A 72 -7.07 -1.08 -7.28
CA PRO A 72 -7.06 -2.30 -6.47
C PRO A 72 -6.15 -3.38 -7.08
N THR A 73 -5.38 -4.07 -6.23
CA THR A 73 -4.30 -4.98 -6.65
C THR A 73 -4.77 -6.01 -7.69
N MET A 74 -5.91 -6.68 -7.45
CA MET A 74 -6.44 -7.69 -8.36
C MET A 74 -6.88 -7.13 -9.73
N SER A 75 -7.03 -5.81 -9.86
CA SER A 75 -7.34 -5.18 -11.15
C SER A 75 -6.10 -4.92 -12.00
N ILE A 76 -4.90 -4.94 -11.42
CA ILE A 76 -3.64 -4.58 -12.09
C ILE A 76 -3.34 -5.55 -13.24
N LYS A 77 -3.61 -6.85 -13.05
CA LYS A 77 -3.39 -7.87 -14.08
C LYS A 77 -4.12 -7.53 -15.38
N ASP A 78 -5.42 -7.24 -15.27
CA ASP A 78 -6.26 -6.92 -16.43
C ASP A 78 -5.86 -5.58 -17.06
N ILE A 79 -5.44 -4.62 -16.22
CA ILE A 79 -4.96 -3.31 -16.68
C ILE A 79 -3.67 -3.48 -17.47
N PHE A 80 -2.72 -4.29 -17.03
CA PHE A 80 -1.50 -4.56 -17.80
C PHE A 80 -1.81 -5.06 -19.22
N TRP A 81 -2.71 -6.04 -19.36
CA TRP A 81 -3.13 -6.56 -20.66
C TRP A 81 -3.76 -5.48 -21.54
N GLN A 82 -4.55 -4.58 -20.96
CA GLN A 82 -5.23 -3.52 -21.69
C GLN A 82 -4.27 -2.43 -22.15
N ILE A 83 -3.32 -2.01 -21.31
CA ILE A 83 -2.42 -0.90 -21.63
C ILE A 83 -1.19 -1.35 -22.46
N ALA A 84 -0.78 -2.61 -22.38
CA ALA A 84 0.45 -3.11 -23.01
C ALA A 84 0.58 -2.74 -24.50
N PRO A 85 -0.46 -2.85 -25.36
CA PRO A 85 -0.36 -2.47 -26.77
C PRO A 85 -0.22 -0.97 -27.02
N HIS A 86 -0.52 -0.14 -26.03
CA HIS A 86 -0.62 1.32 -26.17
C HIS A 86 0.53 2.08 -25.49
N LEU A 87 1.39 1.37 -24.74
CA LEU A 87 2.53 1.98 -24.05
C LEU A 87 3.63 2.40 -25.05
N PRO A 88 4.14 3.63 -24.95
CA PRO A 88 5.31 4.04 -25.71
C PRO A 88 6.55 3.19 -25.38
N ALA A 89 7.40 2.97 -26.37
CA ALA A 89 8.72 2.37 -26.12
C ALA A 89 9.53 3.26 -25.16
N GLY A 90 10.17 2.64 -24.16
CA GLY A 90 10.91 3.35 -23.11
C GLY A 90 10.04 3.87 -21.96
N CYS A 91 8.72 3.71 -22.01
CA CYS A 91 7.85 4.08 -20.92
C CYS A 91 8.20 3.30 -19.64
N ALA A 92 8.26 3.99 -18.50
CA ALA A 92 8.32 3.36 -17.19
C ALA A 92 6.89 3.10 -16.66
N VAL A 93 6.66 1.92 -16.11
CA VAL A 93 5.40 1.57 -15.45
C VAL A 93 5.68 1.20 -14.00
N THR A 94 4.89 1.74 -13.09
CA THR A 94 4.94 1.39 -11.67
C THR A 94 3.55 1.16 -11.11
N ASP A 95 3.48 0.51 -9.96
CA ASP A 95 2.25 0.35 -9.18
C ASP A 95 2.44 0.92 -7.76
N VAL A 96 1.38 0.90 -6.97
CA VAL A 96 1.39 1.28 -5.55
C VAL A 96 0.72 0.22 -4.67
N ALA A 97 0.62 -1.01 -5.16
CA ALA A 97 -0.05 -2.10 -4.45
C ALA A 97 0.70 -2.51 -3.16
N SER A 98 -0.06 -3.06 -2.22
CA SER A 98 0.47 -3.51 -0.92
C SER A 98 1.28 -4.81 -0.99
N THR A 99 1.26 -5.52 -2.12
CA THR A 99 2.00 -6.77 -2.37
C THR A 99 2.77 -6.67 -3.69
N LYS A 100 3.94 -7.31 -3.78
CA LYS A 100 4.82 -7.14 -4.94
C LYS A 100 5.02 -8.41 -5.77
N LEU A 101 5.22 -9.56 -5.16
CA LEU A 101 5.62 -10.77 -5.90
C LEU A 101 4.66 -11.11 -7.05
N GLN A 102 3.37 -11.12 -6.75
CA GLN A 102 2.34 -11.44 -7.74
C GLN A 102 2.21 -10.35 -8.81
N VAL A 103 2.34 -9.08 -8.43
CA VAL A 103 2.27 -7.93 -9.37
C VAL A 103 3.46 -7.95 -10.33
N MET A 104 4.67 -8.24 -9.82
CA MET A 104 5.88 -8.39 -10.65
C MET A 104 5.72 -9.49 -11.69
N GLN A 105 5.15 -10.65 -11.30
CA GLN A 105 4.88 -11.77 -12.20
C GLN A 105 3.86 -11.37 -13.30
N TRP A 106 2.80 -10.66 -12.94
CA TRP A 106 1.83 -10.18 -13.93
C TRP A 106 2.45 -9.19 -14.92
N ALA A 107 3.30 -8.28 -14.45
CA ALA A 107 4.01 -7.35 -15.31
C ALA A 107 4.93 -8.08 -16.31
N GLU A 108 5.73 -9.05 -15.82
CA GLU A 108 6.62 -9.86 -16.67
C GLU A 108 5.86 -10.65 -17.76
N GLN A 109 4.63 -11.10 -17.44
CA GLN A 109 3.79 -11.86 -18.36
C GLN A 109 3.05 -11.00 -19.39
N SER A 110 2.82 -9.72 -19.08
CA SER A 110 1.88 -8.89 -19.85
C SER A 110 2.52 -7.73 -20.58
N LEU A 111 3.57 -7.13 -20.01
CA LEU A 111 4.17 -5.94 -20.59
C LEU A 111 5.22 -6.29 -21.65
N PRO A 112 5.32 -5.50 -22.74
CA PRO A 112 6.33 -5.72 -23.78
C PRO A 112 7.73 -5.38 -23.26
N SER A 113 8.76 -6.01 -23.83
CA SER A 113 10.16 -5.77 -23.48
C SER A 113 10.69 -4.36 -23.77
N SER A 114 9.94 -3.56 -24.53
CA SER A 114 10.20 -2.14 -24.79
C SER A 114 9.82 -1.22 -23.62
N VAL A 115 9.21 -1.77 -22.57
CA VAL A 115 8.71 -1.05 -21.38
C VAL A 115 9.38 -1.59 -20.13
N SER A 116 9.75 -0.73 -19.19
CA SER A 116 10.31 -1.11 -17.91
C SER A 116 9.25 -1.09 -16.82
N PHE A 117 9.07 -2.20 -16.08
CA PHE A 117 8.23 -2.23 -14.88
C PHE A 117 9.09 -2.18 -13.63
N VAL A 118 8.82 -1.22 -12.76
CA VAL A 118 9.44 -1.09 -11.43
C VAL A 118 8.33 -1.04 -10.40
N GLY A 119 8.21 -2.10 -9.60
CA GLY A 119 7.17 -2.16 -8.56
C GLY A 119 7.39 -1.10 -7.49
N GLY A 120 6.31 -0.49 -7.03
CA GLY A 120 6.29 0.51 -5.98
C GLY A 120 5.33 0.13 -4.84
N HIS A 121 5.65 0.53 -3.62
CA HIS A 121 4.73 0.46 -2.49
C HIS A 121 5.03 1.57 -1.48
N PRO A 122 4.30 2.69 -1.50
CA PRO A 122 4.37 3.68 -0.43
C PRO A 122 3.76 3.10 0.85
N MET A 123 4.56 3.04 1.93
CA MET A 123 4.11 2.55 3.25
C MET A 123 3.27 3.62 3.95
N ALA A 124 2.18 4.02 3.30
CA ALA A 124 1.27 5.07 3.76
C ALA A 124 -0.17 4.76 3.36
N GLY A 125 -1.12 5.24 4.14
CA GLY A 125 -2.55 5.06 3.87
C GLY A 125 -3.40 5.65 4.98
N LYS A 126 -4.72 5.66 4.74
CA LYS A 126 -5.75 6.05 5.71
C LYS A 126 -6.85 4.97 5.71
N GLU A 127 -7.65 4.92 6.75
CA GLU A 127 -8.81 4.01 6.82
C GLU A 127 -9.92 4.42 5.84
N LEU A 128 -9.93 5.69 5.42
CA LEU A 128 -10.86 6.23 4.45
C LEU A 128 -10.33 6.03 3.02
N SER A 129 -11.21 5.94 2.05
CA SER A 129 -10.90 5.75 0.64
C SER A 129 -11.60 6.79 -0.24
N GLY A 130 -11.12 6.97 -1.47
CA GLY A 130 -11.66 7.91 -2.44
C GLY A 130 -10.80 9.15 -2.62
N ILE A 131 -11.13 9.94 -3.64
CA ILE A 131 -10.40 11.16 -4.01
C ILE A 131 -10.59 12.28 -2.98
N GLU A 132 -11.72 12.30 -2.27
CA GLU A 132 -12.07 13.35 -1.29
C GLU A 132 -11.13 13.39 -0.08
N VAL A 133 -10.46 12.28 0.20
CA VAL A 133 -9.50 12.19 1.32
C VAL A 133 -8.05 12.16 0.85
N ALA A 134 -7.81 12.44 -0.44
CA ALA A 134 -6.47 12.59 -0.98
C ALA A 134 -5.75 13.78 -0.31
N ASP A 135 -4.46 13.60 -0.09
CA ASP A 135 -3.66 14.52 0.71
C ASP A 135 -2.24 14.59 0.15
N ALA A 136 -1.78 15.79 -0.17
CA ALA A 136 -0.43 16.00 -0.70
C ALA A 136 0.69 15.62 0.30
N ASP A 137 0.40 15.59 1.61
CA ASP A 137 1.35 15.19 2.66
C ASP A 137 1.30 13.71 3.02
N LEU A 138 0.43 12.92 2.36
CA LEU A 138 0.22 11.50 2.71
C LEU A 138 1.51 10.67 2.78
N PHE A 139 2.47 10.96 1.90
CA PHE A 139 3.71 10.18 1.77
C PHE A 139 4.91 10.79 2.47
N LYS A 140 4.76 11.97 3.06
CA LYS A 140 5.87 12.72 3.65
C LYS A 140 6.53 11.93 4.79
N GLY A 141 7.81 11.61 4.60
CA GLY A 141 8.61 10.87 5.57
C GLY A 141 8.31 9.37 5.64
N CYS A 142 7.37 8.84 4.84
CA CYS A 142 7.14 7.40 4.78
C CYS A 142 8.22 6.67 3.96
N THR A 143 8.36 5.37 4.19
CA THR A 143 9.14 4.49 3.33
C THR A 143 8.39 4.25 2.01
N TYR A 144 9.09 4.36 0.88
CA TYR A 144 8.60 3.95 -0.43
C TYR A 144 9.42 2.75 -0.91
N CYS A 145 8.86 1.55 -0.84
CA CYS A 145 9.52 0.36 -1.33
C CYS A 145 9.61 0.38 -2.85
N ILE A 146 10.82 0.15 -3.39
CA ILE A 146 11.12 0.05 -4.83
C ILE A 146 11.60 -1.35 -5.13
N VAL A 147 10.94 -1.99 -6.07
CA VAL A 147 11.21 -3.37 -6.50
C VAL A 147 11.49 -3.36 -8.00
N PRO A 148 12.75 -3.26 -8.44
CA PRO A 148 13.09 -3.31 -9.84
C PRO A 148 12.67 -4.64 -10.47
N GLY A 149 12.00 -4.57 -11.62
CA GLY A 149 11.66 -5.73 -12.43
C GLY A 149 12.85 -6.31 -13.17
N ARG A 150 12.75 -7.56 -13.59
CA ARG A 150 13.78 -8.18 -14.44
C ARG A 150 13.89 -7.40 -15.74
N GLY A 151 15.08 -6.87 -16.05
CA GLY A 151 15.33 -6.09 -17.27
C GLY A 151 14.84 -4.64 -17.22
N SER A 152 14.45 -4.12 -16.06
CA SER A 152 14.20 -2.69 -15.92
C SER A 152 15.48 -1.90 -16.20
N SER A 153 15.37 -0.82 -17.00
CA SER A 153 16.48 0.08 -17.23
C SER A 153 16.81 0.91 -15.98
N ASP A 154 18.07 1.32 -15.84
CA ASP A 154 18.49 2.21 -14.76
C ASP A 154 17.72 3.53 -14.77
N ASP A 155 17.40 4.06 -15.98
CA ASP A 155 16.61 5.29 -16.14
C ASP A 155 15.16 5.11 -15.59
N ALA A 156 14.54 3.96 -15.81
CA ALA A 156 13.21 3.67 -15.28
C ALA A 156 13.26 3.54 -13.75
N VAL A 157 14.27 2.86 -13.22
CA VAL A 157 14.47 2.76 -11.76
C VAL A 157 14.68 4.15 -11.16
N GLN A 158 15.51 4.99 -11.76
CA GLN A 158 15.73 6.36 -11.31
C GLN A 158 14.46 7.19 -11.39
N THR A 159 13.61 7.00 -12.41
CA THR A 159 12.32 7.68 -12.54
C THR A 159 11.41 7.37 -11.34
N ILE A 160 11.40 6.12 -10.83
CA ILE A 160 10.60 5.76 -9.65
C ILE A 160 11.23 6.27 -8.35
N VAL A 161 12.56 6.33 -8.26
CA VAL A 161 13.26 7.01 -7.15
C VAL A 161 12.90 8.50 -7.12
N ASP A 162 12.91 9.16 -8.28
CA ASP A 162 12.52 10.58 -8.40
C ASP A 162 11.06 10.80 -8.00
N LEU A 163 10.15 9.90 -8.42
CA LEU A 163 8.75 9.91 -8.00
C LEU A 163 8.63 9.83 -6.47
N ALA A 164 9.30 8.87 -5.84
CA ALA A 164 9.27 8.68 -4.39
C ALA A 164 9.78 9.93 -3.64
N ASN A 165 10.90 10.50 -4.10
CA ASN A 165 11.44 11.74 -3.53
C ASN A 165 10.51 12.94 -3.73
N ALA A 166 9.91 13.08 -4.92
CA ALA A 166 9.00 14.19 -5.24
C ALA A 166 7.73 14.18 -4.40
N VAL A 167 7.21 13.00 -4.02
CA VAL A 167 6.07 12.90 -3.09
C VAL A 167 6.49 13.01 -1.62
N GLY A 168 7.79 13.20 -1.31
CA GLY A 168 8.32 13.38 0.04
C GLY A 168 8.57 12.09 0.80
N ALA A 169 8.59 10.95 0.12
CA ALA A 169 8.88 9.64 0.70
C ALA A 169 10.37 9.28 0.62
N HIS A 170 10.80 8.28 1.39
CA HIS A 170 12.15 7.75 1.39
C HIS A 170 12.22 6.45 0.58
N PRO A 171 12.92 6.41 -0.58
CA PRO A 171 13.03 5.20 -1.38
C PRO A 171 13.89 4.14 -0.68
N VAL A 172 13.38 2.90 -0.66
CA VAL A 172 14.07 1.73 -0.10
C VAL A 172 13.96 0.59 -1.11
N PHE A 173 15.10 0.08 -1.56
CA PHE A 173 15.16 -1.07 -2.47
C PHE A 173 14.97 -2.38 -1.72
N VAL A 174 14.13 -3.25 -2.24
CA VAL A 174 13.85 -4.57 -1.68
C VAL A 174 13.48 -5.56 -2.78
N ALA A 175 13.83 -6.84 -2.60
CA ALA A 175 13.36 -7.89 -3.52
C ALA A 175 11.88 -8.21 -3.27
N ALA A 176 11.11 -8.55 -4.32
CA ALA A 176 9.67 -8.77 -4.23
C ALA A 176 9.25 -9.79 -3.15
N GLY A 177 9.95 -10.92 -3.08
CA GLY A 177 9.67 -11.96 -2.08
C GLY A 177 10.01 -11.53 -0.65
N GLU A 178 11.07 -10.74 -0.46
CA GLU A 178 11.43 -10.18 0.85
C GLU A 178 10.41 -9.12 1.28
N HIS A 179 10.03 -8.22 0.37
CA HIS A 179 8.98 -7.25 0.61
C HIS A 179 7.72 -7.92 1.15
N ASP A 180 7.19 -8.92 0.43
CA ASP A 180 5.93 -9.57 0.78
C ASP A 180 6.03 -10.34 2.10
N ARG A 181 7.18 -10.97 2.39
CA ARG A 181 7.45 -11.61 3.67
C ARG A 181 7.50 -10.61 4.83
N TYR A 182 8.14 -9.46 4.65
CA TYR A 182 8.27 -8.45 5.70
C TYR A 182 6.94 -7.75 5.98
N VAL A 183 6.24 -7.29 4.94
CA VAL A 183 4.94 -6.63 5.13
C VAL A 183 3.87 -7.59 5.65
N ALA A 184 3.98 -8.91 5.41
CA ALA A 184 3.10 -9.89 6.02
C ALA A 184 3.14 -9.82 7.54
N GLY A 185 4.34 -9.71 8.15
CA GLY A 185 4.49 -9.62 9.61
C GLY A 185 4.10 -8.26 10.19
N VAL A 186 4.54 -7.16 9.55
CA VAL A 186 4.42 -5.82 10.15
C VAL A 186 3.18 -5.04 9.74
N SER A 187 2.43 -5.52 8.73
CA SER A 187 1.23 -4.86 8.20
C SER A 187 0.03 -5.80 8.08
N HIS A 188 0.19 -6.94 7.41
CA HIS A 188 -0.96 -7.80 7.09
C HIS A 188 -1.39 -8.63 8.29
N LEU A 189 -0.48 -9.17 9.10
CA LEU A 189 -0.81 -9.83 10.37
C LEU A 189 -1.55 -8.88 11.31
N PRO A 190 -1.10 -7.66 11.60
CA PRO A 190 -1.85 -6.69 12.41
C PRO A 190 -3.29 -6.47 11.93
N LEU A 191 -3.51 -6.41 10.60
CA LEU A 191 -4.84 -6.31 10.02
C LEU A 191 -5.72 -7.53 10.34
N ILE A 192 -5.17 -8.75 10.18
CA ILE A 192 -5.88 -10.00 10.50
C ILE A 192 -6.19 -10.08 12.00
N VAL A 193 -5.23 -9.74 12.85
CA VAL A 193 -5.40 -9.74 14.32
C VAL A 193 -6.49 -8.75 14.75
N ALA A 194 -6.48 -7.53 14.23
CA ALA A 194 -7.51 -6.53 14.48
C ALA A 194 -8.91 -7.05 14.08
N SER A 195 -9.01 -7.63 12.89
CA SER A 195 -10.27 -8.17 12.38
C SER A 195 -10.74 -9.38 13.21
N ALA A 196 -9.85 -10.30 13.56
CA ALA A 196 -10.15 -11.46 14.38
C ALA A 196 -10.61 -11.06 15.80
N LEU A 197 -9.98 -10.05 16.40
CA LEU A 197 -10.37 -9.51 17.71
C LEU A 197 -11.79 -8.94 17.67
N VAL A 198 -12.13 -8.14 16.65
CA VAL A 198 -13.49 -7.62 16.46
C VAL A 198 -14.49 -8.77 16.32
N MET A 199 -14.21 -9.72 15.43
CA MET A 199 -15.10 -10.87 15.19
C MET A 199 -15.28 -11.75 16.43
N ALA A 200 -14.24 -11.96 17.22
CA ALA A 200 -14.30 -12.76 18.44
C ALA A 200 -15.15 -12.09 19.53
N THR A 201 -14.98 -10.79 19.74
CA THR A 201 -15.67 -10.03 20.79
C THR A 201 -17.13 -9.78 20.43
N THR A 202 -17.43 -9.39 19.18
CA THR A 202 -18.80 -9.06 18.73
C THR A 202 -19.73 -10.26 18.62
N LYS A 203 -19.19 -11.50 18.53
CA LYS A 203 -19.98 -12.73 18.59
C LYS A 203 -20.58 -13.01 19.98
N ASN A 204 -20.08 -12.35 21.02
CA ASN A 204 -20.59 -12.59 22.36
C ASN A 204 -22.02 -12.05 22.50
N PRO A 205 -23.00 -12.85 23.00
CA PRO A 205 -24.39 -12.40 23.18
C PRO A 205 -24.55 -11.16 24.08
N ARG A 206 -23.54 -10.86 24.92
CA ARG A 206 -23.50 -9.70 25.81
C ARG A 206 -22.71 -8.53 25.24
N TRP A 207 -22.42 -8.53 23.93
CA TRP A 207 -21.61 -7.50 23.29
C TRP A 207 -22.12 -6.08 23.58
N SER A 208 -23.44 -5.84 23.58
CA SER A 208 -24.00 -4.53 23.88
C SER A 208 -23.55 -3.95 25.23
N LYS A 209 -23.39 -4.81 26.25
CA LYS A 209 -22.85 -4.40 27.56
C LYS A 209 -21.32 -4.34 27.57
N MET A 210 -20.67 -5.26 26.89
CA MET A 210 -19.21 -5.26 26.79
C MET A 210 -18.67 -4.03 26.07
N SER A 211 -19.38 -3.56 25.03
CA SER A 211 -18.99 -2.39 24.26
C SER A 211 -18.99 -1.08 25.08
N GLU A 212 -19.79 -0.99 26.14
CA GLU A 212 -19.78 0.15 27.06
C GLU A 212 -18.45 0.26 27.84
N LEU A 213 -17.73 -0.85 27.99
CA LEU A 213 -16.42 -0.92 28.66
C LEU A 213 -15.25 -0.80 27.68
N ALA A 214 -15.53 -0.79 26.36
CA ALA A 214 -14.50 -0.65 25.34
C ALA A 214 -13.97 0.80 25.34
N SER A 215 -12.64 0.94 25.44
CA SER A 215 -11.97 2.22 25.55
C SER A 215 -10.85 2.32 24.52
N THR A 216 -9.95 3.28 24.69
CA THR A 216 -8.82 3.60 23.78
C THR A 216 -7.96 2.38 23.39
N GLY A 217 -7.76 1.44 24.32
CA GLY A 217 -7.04 0.19 24.04
C GLY A 217 -7.73 -0.66 22.98
N TYR A 218 -9.05 -0.88 23.09
CA TYR A 218 -9.80 -1.61 22.10
C TYR A 218 -9.85 -0.85 20.77
N GLN A 219 -10.11 0.46 20.80
CA GLN A 219 -10.18 1.32 19.62
C GLN A 219 -8.86 1.30 18.84
N SER A 220 -7.73 1.48 19.50
CA SER A 220 -6.42 1.50 18.83
C SER A 220 -6.04 0.14 18.26
N THR A 221 -6.28 -0.95 19.00
CA THR A 221 -5.94 -2.31 18.55
C THR A 221 -6.83 -2.77 17.38
N THR A 222 -8.08 -2.33 17.32
CA THR A 222 -9.04 -2.73 16.27
C THR A 222 -9.10 -1.77 15.08
N ARG A 223 -8.35 -0.67 15.08
CA ARG A 223 -8.39 0.39 14.06
C ARG A 223 -8.27 -0.14 12.62
N LEU A 224 -7.37 -1.10 12.39
CA LEU A 224 -7.15 -1.68 11.07
C LEU A 224 -8.34 -2.48 10.54
N ALA A 225 -9.24 -2.96 11.40
CA ALA A 225 -10.46 -3.65 10.97
C ALA A 225 -11.45 -2.73 10.21
N SER A 226 -11.25 -1.40 10.27
CA SER A 226 -12.06 -0.42 9.53
C SER A 226 -11.60 -0.22 8.08
N GLN A 227 -10.52 -0.84 7.63
CA GLN A 227 -10.05 -0.72 6.25
C GLN A 227 -11.01 -1.35 5.25
N HIS A 228 -10.87 -0.93 3.97
CA HIS A 228 -11.79 -1.36 2.91
C HIS A 228 -11.70 -2.89 2.65
N PRO A 229 -12.80 -3.67 2.77
CA PRO A 229 -12.77 -5.13 2.72
C PRO A 229 -12.18 -5.72 1.42
N ARG A 230 -12.41 -5.07 0.28
CA ARG A 230 -11.85 -5.50 -1.01
C ARG A 230 -10.32 -5.43 -1.02
N MET A 231 -9.75 -4.36 -0.48
CA MET A 231 -8.29 -4.21 -0.37
C MET A 231 -7.71 -5.31 0.52
N ASN A 232 -8.31 -5.54 1.67
CA ASN A 232 -7.88 -6.57 2.62
C ASN A 232 -7.94 -7.98 1.98
N ARG A 233 -9.02 -8.28 1.25
CA ARG A 233 -9.14 -9.53 0.49
C ARG A 233 -8.02 -9.66 -0.54
N ASP A 234 -7.76 -8.60 -1.32
CA ASP A 234 -6.75 -8.62 -2.39
C ASP A 234 -5.35 -8.86 -1.80
N ILE A 235 -5.01 -8.25 -0.66
CA ILE A 235 -3.78 -8.49 0.10
C ILE A 235 -3.68 -9.98 0.49
N CYS A 236 -4.72 -10.54 1.09
CA CYS A 236 -4.72 -11.94 1.53
C CYS A 236 -4.58 -12.91 0.35
N LEU A 237 -5.18 -12.62 -0.80
CA LEU A 237 -5.10 -13.47 -1.99
C LEU A 237 -3.73 -13.40 -2.67
N THR A 238 -3.04 -12.27 -2.61
CA THR A 238 -1.76 -12.06 -3.30
C THR A 238 -0.54 -12.29 -2.40
N ASN A 239 -0.72 -12.44 -1.08
CA ASN A 239 0.37 -12.73 -0.12
C ASN A 239 -0.02 -13.83 0.89
N GLY A 240 -0.88 -14.76 0.50
CA GLY A 240 -1.51 -15.74 1.39
C GLY A 240 -0.52 -16.61 2.16
N GLU A 241 0.48 -17.17 1.50
CA GLU A 241 1.46 -18.09 2.13
C GLU A 241 2.23 -17.41 3.27
N ASN A 242 2.74 -16.20 3.03
CA ASN A 242 3.47 -15.43 4.05
C ASN A 242 2.55 -15.04 5.22
N ILE A 243 1.30 -14.66 4.94
CA ILE A 243 0.32 -14.29 5.96
C ILE A 243 -0.04 -15.50 6.82
N VAL A 244 -0.25 -16.68 6.23
CA VAL A 244 -0.54 -17.92 6.96
C VAL A 244 0.62 -18.28 7.89
N SER A 245 1.87 -18.22 7.41
CA SER A 245 3.06 -18.45 8.24
C SER A 245 3.09 -17.54 9.47
N TRP A 246 2.83 -16.24 9.29
CA TRP A 246 2.79 -15.28 10.40
C TRP A 246 1.60 -15.48 11.35
N ILE A 247 0.46 -15.98 10.85
CA ILE A 247 -0.68 -16.35 11.70
C ILE A 247 -0.31 -17.56 12.58
N ASP A 248 0.40 -18.53 12.05
CA ASP A 248 0.82 -19.71 12.80
C ASP A 248 1.78 -19.32 13.93
N GLU A 249 2.83 -18.52 13.63
CA GLU A 249 3.76 -18.01 14.64
C GLU A 249 3.04 -17.15 15.72
N PHE A 250 2.11 -16.30 15.31
CA PHE A 250 1.32 -15.51 16.24
C PHE A 250 0.40 -16.37 17.13
N THR A 251 -0.15 -17.42 16.56
CA THR A 251 -1.01 -18.37 17.29
C THR A 251 -0.20 -19.13 18.34
N GLU A 252 1.03 -19.53 18.03
CA GLU A 252 1.94 -20.16 18.98
C GLU A 252 2.25 -19.21 20.16
N GLU A 253 2.54 -17.93 19.91
CA GLU A 253 2.75 -16.95 20.96
C GLU A 253 1.48 -16.73 21.82
N LEU A 254 0.30 -16.70 21.21
CA LEU A 254 -0.96 -16.62 21.97
C LEU A 254 -1.19 -17.87 22.85
N GLN A 255 -0.85 -19.05 22.36
CA GLN A 255 -0.95 -20.29 23.13
C GLN A 255 0.03 -20.29 24.31
N ARG A 256 1.25 -19.75 24.12
CA ARG A 256 2.22 -19.58 25.21
C ARG A 256 1.69 -18.65 26.28
N PHE A 257 1.16 -17.46 25.92
CA PHE A 257 0.52 -16.57 26.90
C PHE A 257 -0.66 -17.23 27.60
N ARG A 258 -1.50 -17.96 26.85
CA ARG A 258 -2.63 -18.70 27.43
C ARG A 258 -2.17 -19.70 28.49
N ALA A 259 -1.10 -20.47 28.25
CA ALA A 259 -0.54 -21.42 29.21
C ALA A 259 -0.07 -20.71 30.48
N LEU A 260 0.77 -19.68 30.36
CA LEU A 260 1.26 -18.90 31.51
C LEU A 260 0.12 -18.31 32.34
N ILE A 261 -0.94 -17.80 31.69
CA ILE A 261 -2.12 -17.26 32.40
C ILE A 261 -2.88 -18.38 33.12
N ALA A 262 -3.08 -19.53 32.48
CA ALA A 262 -3.83 -20.64 33.06
C ALA A 262 -3.12 -21.26 34.27
N GLU A 263 -1.79 -21.24 34.30
CA GLU A 263 -0.94 -21.77 35.34
C GLU A 263 -0.69 -20.75 36.46
N GLY A 264 -1.06 -19.48 36.25
CA GLY A 264 -0.73 -18.38 37.19
C GLY A 264 0.77 -18.13 37.30
N ASP A 265 1.52 -18.37 36.21
CA ASP A 265 2.98 -18.29 36.21
C ASP A 265 3.45 -16.82 36.28
N LEU A 266 4.29 -16.50 37.25
CA LEU A 266 4.90 -15.17 37.42
C LEU A 266 5.86 -14.80 36.26
N GLY A 267 6.29 -15.75 35.44
CA GLY A 267 7.02 -15.52 34.19
C GLY A 267 6.28 -14.65 33.14
N LEU A 268 4.98 -14.42 33.35
CA LEU A 268 4.20 -13.45 32.58
C LEU A 268 4.81 -12.05 32.61
N GLU A 269 5.29 -11.58 33.77
CA GLU A 269 5.95 -10.26 33.92
C GLU A 269 7.15 -10.15 32.98
N GLN A 270 7.99 -11.18 32.91
CA GLN A 270 9.15 -11.22 32.05
C GLN A 270 8.74 -11.21 30.54
N SER A 271 7.65 -11.90 30.21
CA SER A 271 7.15 -11.91 28.82
C SER A 271 6.67 -10.53 28.38
N PHE A 272 5.91 -9.85 29.24
CA PHE A 272 5.48 -8.46 28.97
C PHE A 272 6.65 -7.48 28.93
N ASP A 273 7.65 -7.66 29.79
CA ASP A 273 8.84 -6.79 29.79
C ASP A 273 9.66 -6.93 28.51
N LYS A 274 9.86 -8.15 28.01
CA LYS A 274 10.49 -8.39 26.70
C LYS A 274 9.76 -7.69 25.56
N ALA A 275 8.42 -7.81 25.52
CA ALA A 275 7.61 -7.16 24.50
C ALA A 275 7.71 -5.63 24.60
N ARG A 276 7.68 -5.08 25.82
CA ARG A 276 7.86 -3.65 26.09
C ARG A 276 9.21 -3.14 25.60
N GLN A 277 10.30 -3.86 25.92
CA GLN A 277 11.65 -3.49 25.50
C GLN A 277 11.79 -3.48 23.99
N ALA A 278 11.32 -4.54 23.30
CA ALA A 278 11.36 -4.63 21.84
C ALA A 278 10.58 -3.49 21.17
N ARG A 279 9.38 -3.18 21.70
CA ARG A 279 8.57 -2.06 21.17
C ARG A 279 9.26 -0.71 21.40
N ASN A 280 9.85 -0.48 22.56
CA ASN A 280 10.53 0.78 22.84
C ASN A 280 11.77 0.98 21.95
N ALA A 281 12.58 -0.05 21.75
CA ALA A 281 13.71 0.00 20.83
C ALA A 281 13.27 0.38 19.40
N TRP A 282 12.19 -0.23 18.91
CA TRP A 282 11.62 0.14 17.59
C TRP A 282 11.15 1.60 17.53
N ILE A 283 10.50 2.11 18.58
CA ILE A 283 10.05 3.52 18.64
C ILE A 283 11.24 4.49 18.68
N GLU A 284 12.29 4.18 19.44
CA GLU A 284 13.49 5.01 19.52
C GLU A 284 14.18 5.12 18.16
N GLU A 285 14.21 4.02 17.40
CA GLU A 285 14.82 3.98 16.07
C GLU A 285 13.95 4.61 14.99
N HIS A 286 12.61 4.45 15.07
CA HIS A 286 11.68 4.79 13.97
C HIS A 286 10.60 5.80 14.36
N GLY A 287 10.35 6.05 15.64
CA GLY A 287 9.23 6.84 16.16
C GLY A 287 9.25 8.34 15.86
N LYS A 288 10.31 8.85 15.26
CA LYS A 288 10.40 10.24 14.77
C LYS A 288 9.81 10.45 13.37
N LYS A 289 9.22 9.42 12.77
CA LYS A 289 8.67 9.44 11.40
C LYS A 289 7.15 9.66 11.35
N SER A 290 6.49 9.96 12.48
CA SER A 290 5.04 10.23 12.53
C SER A 290 4.73 11.71 12.68
#